data_73963fe9ef0c72bdadab45ca57825625
#
_entry.id   73963fe9ef0c72bdadab45ca57825625
#
_cell.length_a   1.000
_cell.length_b   1.000
_cell.length_c   1.000
_cell.angle_alpha   90.00
_cell.angle_beta   90.00
_cell.angle_gamma   90.00
#
_symmetry.space_group_name_H-M   'P 1'
#
loop_
_entity.id
_entity.type
_entity.pdbx_description
1 polymer ?
#
loop_
_entity_poly.entity_id
_entity_poly.type
_entity_poly.pdbx_seq_one_letter_code
_entity_poly.pdbx_strand_id
1 'polypeptide(L)'
;MRIAMVLSLLMLGAMLSGCLGGEDREYSDFEGCTTDEEISCEIVEPIENQTANESNPPMYDLIYARPNGVALRLAVHLPNTDGPHPVIMYIHEGEWKSGTRELSEDHAARQLVKKEGWAVISVEYRLSNEGIWPAQLEDLETALYWINNNSDTYNLDINTTVVWGSGAGGHLAAMLAVNSNHSISAAIDWFGPTDLVEMVEISNATGSDYSSISDLIGCDPMNGSECTNQTMSASPVHLTTGSTVPMLIMHGTDDENVPHNQSLSMSQSLSTPRWMVTIEGGGHGAMSHPWKENMVVQIVADFLENVTSESVQNRQITVDAGPETGTWEGQRVHDVQTLARHPGGSWQDWRLSDYLVPNWNNNTNDPWIVIQFLSTDCSHCWNAADDIEVLHNQYKDSIILFSFAVNFSSNNNFNASLSEIGAFQDRTPYQGCYYATRDCADRPGPAHNWTYVDDRDQTQMYAFHSQGTPMYVIIQPDGIISWHQYQNDGQSVADALAELFPGDG
;
A
#
# COMPACT_ATOMS: atom_id res chain seq x y z
N MET A 1 -24.54 48.26 -13.86
CA MET A 1 -25.58 47.55 -13.06
C MET A 1 -26.52 46.69 -13.92
N ARG A 2 -26.48 46.66 -15.24
CA ARG A 2 -27.30 45.77 -16.10
C ARG A 2 -26.51 44.57 -16.65
N ILE A 3 -25.20 44.59 -16.66
CA ILE A 3 -24.35 43.51 -17.20
C ILE A 3 -24.12 42.42 -16.13
N ALA A 4 -24.05 42.78 -14.85
CA ALA A 4 -23.90 41.79 -13.74
C ALA A 4 -25.14 40.90 -13.53
N MET A 5 -26.35 41.43 -13.89
CA MET A 5 -27.59 40.70 -13.75
C MET A 5 -27.84 39.69 -14.88
N VAL A 6 -27.22 39.88 -16.06
CA VAL A 6 -27.32 38.96 -17.19
C VAL A 6 -26.37 37.78 -17.03
N LEU A 7 -25.17 37.98 -16.44
CA LEU A 7 -24.28 36.87 -16.16
C LEU A 7 -24.82 35.95 -15.03
N SER A 8 -25.47 36.51 -14.03
CA SER A 8 -26.08 35.72 -12.95
C SER A 8 -27.27 34.85 -13.46
N LEU A 9 -28.04 35.35 -14.43
CA LEU A 9 -29.12 34.55 -15.06
C LEU A 9 -28.59 33.47 -16.02
N LEU A 10 -27.44 33.69 -16.64
CA LEU A 10 -26.81 32.69 -17.51
C LEU A 10 -26.15 31.55 -16.71
N MET A 11 -25.61 31.83 -15.51
CA MET A 11 -25.11 30.78 -14.63
C MET A 11 -26.23 29.94 -14.00
N LEU A 12 -27.38 30.55 -13.64
CA LEU A 12 -28.56 29.78 -13.20
C LEU A 12 -29.18 28.95 -14.34
N GLY A 13 -29.07 29.41 -15.60
CA GLY A 13 -29.56 28.67 -16.77
C GLY A 13 -28.68 27.45 -17.10
N ALA A 14 -27.39 27.51 -16.85
CA ALA A 14 -26.47 26.39 -17.07
C ALA A 14 -26.64 25.28 -16.00
N MET A 15 -26.98 25.64 -14.76
CA MET A 15 -27.29 24.65 -13.70
C MET A 15 -28.60 23.89 -13.91
N LEU A 16 -29.57 24.48 -14.64
CA LEU A 16 -30.87 23.85 -14.96
C LEU A 16 -30.83 23.04 -16.27
N SER A 17 -29.83 23.22 -17.11
CA SER A 17 -29.73 22.48 -18.39
C SER A 17 -28.97 21.15 -18.26
N GLY A 18 -28.24 20.93 -17.19
CA GLY A 18 -27.58 19.65 -16.88
C GLY A 18 -28.53 18.53 -16.42
N CYS A 19 -29.77 18.89 -16.08
CA CYS A 19 -30.81 17.92 -15.68
C CYS A 19 -31.87 17.67 -16.77
N LEU A 20 -31.76 18.29 -17.95
CA LEU A 20 -32.76 18.19 -19.02
C LEU A 20 -32.08 18.11 -20.41
N GLY A 21 -31.58 16.95 -20.79
CA GLY A 21 -31.16 16.84 -22.18
C GLY A 21 -30.33 15.63 -22.56
N GLY A 22 -30.91 14.49 -22.54
CA GLY A 22 -30.48 13.30 -23.26
C GLY A 22 -31.73 12.55 -23.68
N GLU A 23 -31.98 12.50 -24.99
CA GLU A 23 -33.16 11.88 -25.57
C GLU A 23 -33.30 10.41 -25.19
N ASP A 24 -34.53 10.08 -24.76
CA ASP A 24 -35.18 8.76 -24.78
C ASP A 24 -34.45 7.56 -24.19
N ARG A 25 -34.30 7.54 -22.85
CA ARG A 25 -34.36 6.29 -22.08
C ARG A 25 -35.37 6.46 -20.96
N GLU A 26 -36.42 5.64 -20.96
CA GLU A 26 -37.38 5.54 -19.87
C GLU A 26 -36.64 5.15 -18.59
N TYR A 27 -36.55 6.09 -17.67
CA TYR A 27 -35.90 5.97 -16.34
C TYR A 27 -36.91 5.39 -15.34
N SER A 28 -37.62 4.31 -15.70
CA SER A 28 -38.69 3.75 -14.88
C SER A 28 -38.27 2.62 -13.95
N ASP A 29 -36.98 2.17 -13.98
CA ASP A 29 -36.57 0.99 -13.23
C ASP A 29 -35.51 1.25 -12.12
N PHE A 30 -35.23 2.53 -11.80
CA PHE A 30 -34.38 2.87 -10.66
C PHE A 30 -35.24 3.24 -9.43
N GLU A 31 -35.56 2.28 -8.58
CA GLU A 31 -36.27 2.52 -7.30
C GLU A 31 -35.48 3.39 -6.31
N GLY A 32 -34.24 3.78 -6.60
CA GLY A 32 -33.40 4.65 -5.76
C GLY A 32 -33.47 6.15 -6.04
N CYS A 33 -34.07 6.58 -7.17
CA CYS A 33 -34.27 7.99 -7.52
C CYS A 33 -35.75 8.27 -7.75
N THR A 34 -36.50 8.54 -6.71
CA THR A 34 -37.86 9.06 -6.87
C THR A 34 -37.81 10.55 -7.26
N THR A 35 -38.53 10.91 -8.30
CA THR A 35 -38.58 12.26 -8.92
C THR A 35 -39.17 13.37 -8.05
N ASP A 36 -39.49 13.12 -6.76
CA ASP A 36 -40.21 14.04 -5.89
C ASP A 36 -39.43 14.58 -4.68
N GLU A 37 -38.13 14.21 -4.51
CA GLU A 37 -37.30 14.88 -3.50
C GLU A 37 -36.08 15.49 -4.20
N GLU A 38 -35.84 16.79 -3.97
CA GLU A 38 -34.74 17.56 -4.48
C GLU A 38 -33.41 16.80 -4.21
N ILE A 39 -32.77 16.31 -5.27
CA ILE A 39 -31.37 15.87 -5.22
C ILE A 39 -30.54 17.14 -5.04
N SER A 40 -30.38 17.59 -3.80
CA SER A 40 -29.42 18.62 -3.48
C SER A 40 -28.03 17.98 -3.49
N CYS A 41 -27.32 18.06 -4.63
CA CYS A 41 -25.88 17.92 -4.62
C CYS A 41 -25.33 19.13 -3.86
N GLU A 42 -25.20 19.01 -2.54
CA GLU A 42 -24.40 19.95 -1.77
C GLU A 42 -22.94 19.72 -2.15
N ILE A 43 -22.45 20.57 -3.04
CA ILE A 43 -21.01 20.73 -3.26
C ILE A 43 -20.48 21.34 -1.97
N VAL A 44 -19.86 20.54 -1.12
CA VAL A 44 -19.07 21.07 -0.01
C VAL A 44 -17.88 21.77 -0.66
N GLU A 45 -17.74 23.08 -0.42
CA GLU A 45 -16.63 23.86 -0.94
C GLU A 45 -15.30 23.15 -0.63
N PRO A 46 -14.29 23.19 -1.51
CA PRO A 46 -12.98 22.61 -1.25
C PRO A 46 -12.48 23.12 0.11
N ILE A 47 -11.87 22.25 0.90
CA ILE A 47 -11.23 22.67 2.16
C ILE A 47 -10.05 23.57 1.77
N GLU A 48 -10.28 24.87 1.72
CA GLU A 48 -9.31 25.92 1.31
C GLU A 48 -8.14 26.12 2.29
N ASN A 49 -7.75 25.13 3.11
CA ASN A 49 -6.69 25.30 4.10
C ASN A 49 -5.62 24.20 4.10
N GLN A 50 -5.27 23.66 2.93
CA GLN A 50 -3.96 23.06 2.79
C GLN A 50 -3.18 23.84 1.74
N THR A 51 -2.23 24.66 2.20
CA THR A 51 -1.17 25.16 1.33
C THR A 51 -0.59 23.97 0.60
N ALA A 52 -0.75 23.95 -0.72
CA ALA A 52 -0.19 22.92 -1.58
C ALA A 52 1.31 22.81 -1.27
N ASN A 53 1.69 21.82 -0.51
CA ASN A 53 3.07 21.37 -0.47
C ASN A 53 3.28 20.71 -1.83
N GLU A 54 4.27 21.15 -2.59
CA GLU A 54 4.56 20.66 -3.96
C GLU A 54 4.75 19.13 -4.07
N SER A 55 4.70 18.41 -2.95
CA SER A 55 4.88 16.96 -2.85
C SER A 55 3.57 16.15 -2.71
N ASN A 56 2.40 16.77 -2.44
CA ASN A 56 1.14 16.04 -2.28
C ASN A 56 0.13 16.45 -3.36
N PRO A 57 -0.37 15.48 -4.16
CA PRO A 57 -1.41 15.75 -5.15
C PRO A 57 -2.72 16.23 -4.48
N PRO A 58 -3.52 17.06 -5.17
CA PRO A 58 -4.79 17.56 -4.65
C PRO A 58 -5.75 16.41 -4.29
N MET A 59 -6.42 16.54 -3.16
CA MET A 59 -7.45 15.62 -2.69
C MET A 59 -8.73 16.40 -2.38
N TYR A 60 -9.87 15.90 -2.86
CA TYR A 60 -11.19 16.46 -2.59
C TYR A 60 -12.05 15.42 -1.91
N ASP A 61 -12.78 15.81 -0.86
CA ASP A 61 -13.71 14.96 -0.09
C ASP A 61 -15.16 15.47 -0.30
N LEU A 62 -15.96 14.69 -1.01
CA LEU A 62 -17.25 15.13 -1.54
C LEU A 62 -18.36 14.13 -1.24
N ILE A 63 -19.58 14.61 -1.05
CA ILE A 63 -20.78 13.77 -1.00
C ILE A 63 -21.28 13.56 -2.43
N TYR A 64 -21.38 12.32 -2.89
CA TYR A 64 -21.86 11.99 -4.23
C TYR A 64 -23.33 11.53 -4.26
N ALA A 65 -23.86 11.01 -3.13
CA ALA A 65 -25.24 10.55 -3.03
C ALA A 65 -25.76 10.59 -1.57
N ARG A 66 -27.09 10.53 -1.41
CA ARG A 66 -27.77 10.44 -0.11
C ARG A 66 -28.94 9.45 -0.14
N PRO A 67 -28.72 8.16 -0.49
CA PRO A 67 -29.80 7.17 -0.50
C PRO A 67 -30.37 6.99 0.92
N ASN A 68 -31.69 7.12 1.06
CA ASN A 68 -32.38 6.98 2.36
C ASN A 68 -31.80 7.86 3.49
N GLY A 69 -31.19 9.01 3.15
CA GLY A 69 -30.57 9.93 4.11
C GLY A 69 -29.13 9.56 4.53
N VAL A 70 -28.58 8.46 4.07
CA VAL A 70 -27.17 8.07 4.28
C VAL A 70 -26.27 8.90 3.35
N ALA A 71 -25.36 9.67 3.93
CA ALA A 71 -24.44 10.49 3.15
C ALA A 71 -23.25 9.63 2.65
N LEU A 72 -23.25 9.31 1.37
CA LEU A 72 -22.17 8.58 0.72
C LEU A 72 -21.13 9.55 0.16
N ARG A 73 -19.89 9.33 0.52
CA ARG A 73 -18.77 10.22 0.17
C ARG A 73 -17.81 9.54 -0.79
N LEU A 74 -17.06 10.37 -1.50
CA LEU A 74 -15.90 9.92 -2.27
C LEU A 74 -14.73 10.88 -2.04
N ALA A 75 -13.52 10.36 -2.24
CA ALA A 75 -12.29 11.14 -2.21
C ALA A 75 -11.63 11.11 -3.59
N VAL A 76 -11.38 12.29 -4.18
CA VAL A 76 -10.73 12.44 -5.49
C VAL A 76 -9.25 12.74 -5.27
N HIS A 77 -8.39 11.88 -5.80
CA HIS A 77 -6.94 12.03 -5.77
C HIS A 77 -6.43 12.24 -7.19
N LEU A 78 -5.97 13.45 -7.49
CA LEU A 78 -5.50 13.82 -8.82
C LEU A 78 -3.96 13.79 -8.89
N PRO A 79 -3.37 13.37 -10.02
CA PRO A 79 -1.94 13.51 -10.25
C PRO A 79 -1.55 14.98 -10.47
N ASN A 80 -0.26 15.29 -10.30
CA ASN A 80 0.29 16.63 -10.54
C ASN A 80 0.69 16.86 -12.02
N THR A 81 0.01 16.21 -12.94
CA THR A 81 0.24 16.31 -14.39
C THR A 81 -0.95 16.95 -15.09
N ASP A 82 -0.74 17.40 -16.31
CA ASP A 82 -1.86 17.87 -17.15
C ASP A 82 -2.69 16.66 -17.61
N GLY A 83 -4.03 16.73 -17.40
CA GLY A 83 -4.96 15.69 -17.85
C GLY A 83 -5.38 15.85 -19.34
N PRO A 84 -6.43 15.19 -19.78
CA PRO A 84 -7.38 14.42 -18.95
C PRO A 84 -6.79 13.12 -18.42
N HIS A 85 -7.09 12.81 -17.14
CA HIS A 85 -6.54 11.64 -16.45
C HIS A 85 -7.44 10.42 -16.60
N PRO A 86 -6.92 9.24 -16.94
CA PRO A 86 -7.66 8.00 -16.81
C PRO A 86 -8.04 7.76 -15.35
N VAL A 87 -9.18 7.09 -15.13
CA VAL A 87 -9.83 7.01 -13.82
C VAL A 87 -9.77 5.61 -13.24
N ILE A 88 -9.38 5.51 -11.99
CA ILE A 88 -9.61 4.33 -11.15
C ILE A 88 -10.67 4.69 -10.11
N MET A 89 -11.83 4.02 -10.15
CA MET A 89 -12.79 4.03 -9.05
C MET A 89 -12.39 2.92 -8.07
N TYR A 90 -11.90 3.31 -6.89
CA TYR A 90 -11.46 2.35 -5.86
C TYR A 90 -12.55 2.08 -4.83
N ILE A 91 -12.81 0.80 -4.55
CA ILE A 91 -13.88 0.30 -3.68
C ILE A 91 -13.23 -0.43 -2.49
N HIS A 92 -13.51 0.05 -1.28
CA HIS A 92 -12.86 -0.45 -0.06
C HIS A 92 -13.32 -1.86 0.34
N GLU A 93 -12.48 -2.55 1.11
CA GLU A 93 -12.77 -3.82 1.79
C GLU A 93 -13.57 -3.61 3.08
N GLY A 94 -13.80 -4.66 3.87
CA GLY A 94 -14.43 -4.58 5.20
C GLY A 94 -15.72 -5.38 5.30
N GLU A 95 -15.84 -6.49 4.57
CA GLU A 95 -16.93 -7.47 4.67
C GLU A 95 -18.34 -6.86 4.47
N TRP A 96 -18.43 -5.78 3.68
CA TRP A 96 -19.65 -4.97 3.49
C TRP A 96 -20.22 -4.36 4.78
N LYS A 97 -19.55 -4.48 5.93
CA LYS A 97 -19.95 -4.03 7.27
C LYS A 97 -19.18 -2.82 7.76
N SER A 98 -18.02 -2.58 7.19
CA SER A 98 -17.08 -1.54 7.60
C SER A 98 -16.21 -1.08 6.43
N GLY A 99 -15.34 -0.14 6.69
CA GLY A 99 -14.45 0.42 5.68
C GLY A 99 -14.78 1.87 5.37
N THR A 100 -13.89 2.54 4.69
CA THR A 100 -14.02 3.94 4.32
C THR A 100 -13.32 4.20 2.99
N ARG A 101 -13.60 5.34 2.36
CA ARG A 101 -12.91 5.86 1.18
C ARG A 101 -11.47 6.31 1.43
N GLU A 102 -11.02 6.33 2.68
CA GLU A 102 -9.70 6.85 3.02
C GLU A 102 -8.61 5.87 2.57
N LEU A 103 -7.65 6.37 1.79
CA LEU A 103 -6.49 5.62 1.33
C LEU A 103 -5.21 6.22 1.91
N SER A 104 -4.43 5.41 2.59
CA SER A 104 -3.11 5.82 3.08
C SER A 104 -2.14 6.10 1.92
N GLU A 105 -1.08 6.85 2.18
CA GLU A 105 -0.10 7.26 1.17
C GLU A 105 0.64 6.08 0.52
N ASP A 106 0.80 4.98 1.26
CA ASP A 106 1.45 3.74 0.81
C ASP A 106 0.48 2.73 0.19
N HIS A 107 -0.82 3.05 0.13
CA HIS A 107 -1.79 2.21 -0.56
C HIS A 107 -1.46 2.10 -2.05
N ALA A 108 -1.56 0.90 -2.62
CA ALA A 108 -1.18 0.63 -4.02
C ALA A 108 -1.87 1.58 -5.02
N ALA A 109 -3.17 1.85 -4.86
CA ALA A 109 -3.89 2.79 -5.71
C ALA A 109 -3.34 4.23 -5.62
N ARG A 110 -2.91 4.68 -4.43
CA ARG A 110 -2.27 5.99 -4.24
C ARG A 110 -0.90 6.09 -4.92
N GLN A 111 -0.18 4.99 -5.01
CA GLN A 111 1.11 4.95 -5.73
C GLN A 111 0.92 5.18 -7.23
N LEU A 112 -0.18 4.71 -7.83
CA LEU A 112 -0.49 4.94 -9.25
C LEU A 112 -0.82 6.41 -9.56
N VAL A 113 -1.44 7.14 -8.63
CA VAL A 113 -1.62 8.61 -8.77
C VAL A 113 -0.27 9.30 -8.96
N LYS A 114 0.72 8.93 -8.15
CA LYS A 114 2.04 9.57 -8.14
C LYS A 114 2.93 9.16 -9.30
N LYS A 115 2.87 7.90 -9.71
CA LYS A 115 3.81 7.29 -10.66
C LYS A 115 3.29 7.26 -12.10
N GLU A 116 1.99 6.97 -12.27
CA GLU A 116 1.42 6.59 -13.57
C GLU A 116 0.38 7.58 -14.10
N GLY A 117 0.10 8.65 -13.37
CA GLY A 117 -0.79 9.72 -13.84
C GLY A 117 -2.28 9.37 -13.84
N TRP A 118 -2.71 8.32 -13.12
CA TRP A 118 -4.12 7.97 -12.95
C TRP A 118 -4.78 8.82 -11.88
N ALA A 119 -5.99 9.31 -12.16
CA ALA A 119 -6.88 9.82 -11.11
C ALA A 119 -7.48 8.65 -10.34
N VAL A 120 -7.42 8.69 -9.01
CA VAL A 120 -8.05 7.68 -8.15
C VAL A 120 -9.22 8.31 -7.41
N ILE A 121 -10.41 7.74 -7.58
CA ILE A 121 -11.64 8.15 -6.90
C ILE A 121 -12.06 7.01 -6.00
N SER A 122 -11.77 7.18 -4.72
CA SER A 122 -12.11 6.20 -3.69
C SER A 122 -13.51 6.48 -3.15
N VAL A 123 -14.39 5.48 -3.13
CA VAL A 123 -15.82 5.65 -2.89
C VAL A 123 -16.31 4.87 -1.67
N GLU A 124 -17.26 5.46 -0.93
CA GLU A 124 -18.09 4.76 0.05
C GLU A 124 -19.30 4.14 -0.65
N TYR A 125 -19.86 3.13 -0.05
CA TYR A 125 -21.15 2.52 -0.39
C TYR A 125 -21.90 2.21 0.90
N ARG A 126 -23.24 2.05 0.85
CA ARG A 126 -24.03 1.66 2.03
C ARG A 126 -23.52 0.33 2.57
N LEU A 127 -23.21 0.32 3.85
CA LEU A 127 -22.85 -0.90 4.56
C LEU A 127 -24.12 -1.77 4.77
N SER A 128 -23.95 -3.04 5.07
CA SER A 128 -25.07 -3.99 5.19
C SER A 128 -26.11 -3.62 6.26
N ASN A 129 -25.72 -2.83 7.28
CA ASN A 129 -26.65 -2.25 8.27
C ASN A 129 -27.41 -1.01 7.78
N GLU A 130 -27.04 -0.44 6.64
CA GLU A 130 -27.64 0.74 6.00
C GLU A 130 -28.46 0.36 4.76
N GLY A 131 -28.14 -0.77 4.13
CA GLY A 131 -28.87 -1.31 2.99
C GLY A 131 -28.42 -2.73 2.66
N ILE A 132 -29.40 -3.61 2.40
CA ILE A 132 -29.10 -4.97 1.93
C ILE A 132 -28.88 -5.00 0.42
N TRP A 133 -28.31 -6.07 -0.09
CA TRP A 133 -28.12 -6.30 -1.52
C TRP A 133 -29.44 -6.09 -2.31
N PRO A 134 -29.43 -5.34 -3.45
CA PRO A 134 -28.25 -4.84 -4.20
C PRO A 134 -27.81 -3.40 -3.90
N ALA A 135 -28.17 -2.85 -2.73
CA ALA A 135 -27.91 -1.45 -2.39
C ALA A 135 -26.47 -0.99 -2.63
N GLN A 136 -25.49 -1.85 -2.34
CA GLN A 136 -24.06 -1.58 -2.54
C GLN A 136 -23.73 -1.37 -4.02
N LEU A 137 -24.30 -2.20 -4.90
CA LEU A 137 -24.08 -2.08 -6.34
C LEU A 137 -24.71 -0.82 -6.91
N GLU A 138 -25.95 -0.49 -6.50
CA GLU A 138 -26.67 0.74 -6.89
C GLU A 138 -25.87 2.00 -6.52
N ASP A 139 -25.25 2.00 -5.34
CA ASP A 139 -24.44 3.13 -4.88
C ASP A 139 -23.19 3.31 -5.75
N LEU A 140 -22.53 2.22 -6.14
CA LEU A 140 -21.37 2.27 -7.03
C LEU A 140 -21.74 2.69 -8.45
N GLU A 141 -22.89 2.29 -8.96
CA GLU A 141 -23.44 2.79 -10.22
C GLU A 141 -23.67 4.30 -10.16
N THR A 142 -24.19 4.77 -9.03
CA THR A 142 -24.38 6.22 -8.78
C THR A 142 -23.01 6.94 -8.72
N ALA A 143 -21.99 6.33 -8.12
CA ALA A 143 -20.63 6.88 -8.12
C ALA A 143 -20.04 6.97 -9.53
N LEU A 144 -20.22 5.96 -10.38
CA LEU A 144 -19.80 5.99 -11.79
C LEU A 144 -20.54 7.12 -12.56
N TYR A 145 -21.83 7.29 -12.31
CA TYR A 145 -22.60 8.39 -12.87
C TYR A 145 -22.06 9.76 -12.41
N TRP A 146 -21.72 9.90 -11.13
CA TRP A 146 -21.10 11.11 -10.61
C TRP A 146 -19.76 11.42 -11.29
N ILE A 147 -18.89 10.40 -11.46
CA ILE A 147 -17.59 10.53 -12.15
C ILE A 147 -17.81 11.07 -13.57
N ASN A 148 -18.74 10.48 -14.32
CA ASN A 148 -19.05 10.93 -15.68
C ASN A 148 -19.50 12.40 -15.72
N ASN A 149 -20.39 12.80 -14.82
CA ASN A 149 -20.95 14.16 -14.81
C ASN A 149 -19.98 15.23 -14.32
N ASN A 150 -18.92 14.85 -13.62
CA ASN A 150 -17.94 15.77 -13.08
C ASN A 150 -16.56 15.68 -13.79
N SER A 151 -16.50 14.96 -14.92
CA SER A 151 -15.27 14.74 -15.67
C SER A 151 -14.59 16.04 -16.12
N ASP A 152 -15.33 17.01 -16.61
CA ASP A 152 -14.79 18.32 -16.98
C ASP A 152 -14.22 19.10 -15.79
N THR A 153 -14.87 18.98 -14.63
CA THR A 153 -14.45 19.69 -13.40
C THR A 153 -13.10 19.20 -12.88
N TYR A 154 -12.87 17.89 -12.95
CA TYR A 154 -11.65 17.25 -12.44
C TYR A 154 -10.69 16.80 -13.53
N ASN A 155 -10.93 17.19 -14.79
CA ASN A 155 -10.12 16.87 -15.97
C ASN A 155 -9.87 15.35 -16.12
N LEU A 156 -10.96 14.56 -16.10
CA LEU A 156 -10.96 13.09 -16.15
C LEU A 156 -11.21 12.58 -17.56
N ASP A 157 -10.49 11.53 -17.97
CA ASP A 157 -10.79 10.74 -19.15
C ASP A 157 -11.76 9.59 -18.83
N ILE A 158 -13.04 9.83 -18.96
CA ILE A 158 -14.09 8.84 -18.68
C ILE A 158 -14.13 7.69 -19.70
N ASN A 159 -13.44 7.79 -20.85
CA ASN A 159 -13.33 6.68 -21.78
C ASN A 159 -12.40 5.59 -21.25
N THR A 160 -11.59 5.93 -20.25
CA THR A 160 -10.67 5.02 -19.58
C THR A 160 -11.01 4.99 -18.09
N THR A 161 -12.10 4.32 -17.73
CA THR A 161 -12.52 4.15 -16.32
C THR A 161 -12.36 2.69 -15.91
N VAL A 162 -11.57 2.44 -14.90
CA VAL A 162 -11.31 1.12 -14.30
C VAL A 162 -11.90 1.08 -12.90
N VAL A 163 -12.61 0.00 -12.57
CA VAL A 163 -13.08 -0.25 -11.20
C VAL A 163 -12.11 -1.19 -10.51
N TRP A 164 -11.70 -0.88 -9.30
CA TRP A 164 -10.76 -1.67 -8.52
C TRP A 164 -11.21 -1.79 -7.07
N GLY A 165 -11.22 -3.00 -6.55
CA GLY A 165 -11.53 -3.23 -5.15
C GLY A 165 -10.74 -4.37 -4.53
N SER A 166 -10.77 -4.45 -3.22
CA SER A 166 -10.16 -5.50 -2.42
C SER A 166 -11.21 -6.14 -1.49
N GLY A 167 -11.13 -7.45 -1.24
CA GLY A 167 -12.08 -8.17 -0.42
C GLY A 167 -13.55 -7.93 -0.84
N ALA A 168 -14.37 -7.36 0.03
CA ALA A 168 -15.74 -6.95 -0.29
C ALA A 168 -15.80 -5.97 -1.47
N GLY A 169 -14.83 -5.06 -1.58
CA GLY A 169 -14.71 -4.15 -2.73
C GLY A 169 -14.32 -4.89 -4.00
N GLY A 170 -13.47 -5.92 -3.91
CA GLY A 170 -13.12 -6.81 -5.03
C GLY A 170 -14.35 -7.54 -5.59
N HIS A 171 -15.15 -8.10 -4.69
CA HIS A 171 -16.46 -8.65 -5.04
C HIS A 171 -17.34 -7.64 -5.79
N LEU A 172 -17.46 -6.42 -5.28
CA LEU A 172 -18.29 -5.37 -5.90
C LEU A 172 -17.71 -4.90 -7.25
N ALA A 173 -16.38 -4.84 -7.40
CA ALA A 173 -15.73 -4.56 -8.68
C ALA A 173 -16.01 -5.68 -9.70
N ALA A 174 -15.96 -6.95 -9.27
CA ALA A 174 -16.33 -8.09 -10.10
C ALA A 174 -17.82 -8.06 -10.50
N MET A 175 -18.72 -7.67 -9.59
CA MET A 175 -20.14 -7.47 -9.89
C MET A 175 -20.38 -6.39 -10.96
N LEU A 176 -19.67 -5.25 -10.87
CA LEU A 176 -19.72 -4.23 -11.92
C LEU A 176 -19.22 -4.76 -13.27
N ALA A 177 -18.16 -5.59 -13.27
CA ALA A 177 -17.60 -6.16 -14.51
C ALA A 177 -18.52 -7.14 -15.22
N VAL A 178 -19.34 -7.88 -14.48
CA VAL A 178 -20.28 -8.85 -15.08
C VAL A 178 -21.63 -8.23 -15.45
N ASN A 179 -21.86 -7.00 -15.05
CA ASN A 179 -23.07 -6.25 -15.39
C ASN A 179 -22.82 -5.39 -16.64
N SER A 180 -23.38 -5.80 -17.79
CA SER A 180 -23.13 -5.20 -19.10
C SER A 180 -23.63 -3.76 -19.29
N ASN A 181 -24.27 -3.17 -18.27
CA ASN A 181 -24.88 -1.82 -18.37
C ASN A 181 -23.93 -0.68 -18.02
N HIS A 182 -22.68 -0.99 -17.60
CA HIS A 182 -21.72 0.01 -17.14
C HIS A 182 -20.67 0.35 -18.20
N SER A 183 -20.36 1.64 -18.32
CA SER A 183 -19.28 2.13 -19.17
C SER A 183 -17.95 2.11 -18.41
N ILE A 184 -17.41 0.93 -18.16
CA ILE A 184 -16.08 0.74 -17.59
C ILE A 184 -15.17 0.07 -18.62
N SER A 185 -13.86 0.32 -18.53
CA SER A 185 -12.85 -0.21 -19.46
C SER A 185 -12.25 -1.52 -18.96
N ALA A 186 -12.18 -1.72 -17.65
CA ALA A 186 -11.66 -2.94 -17.01
C ALA A 186 -12.09 -3.00 -15.54
N ALA A 187 -11.89 -4.16 -14.92
CA ALA A 187 -12.05 -4.35 -13.49
C ALA A 187 -10.81 -5.01 -12.87
N ILE A 188 -10.53 -4.67 -11.61
CA ILE A 188 -9.47 -5.25 -10.81
C ILE A 188 -10.10 -5.78 -9.53
N ASP A 189 -9.99 -7.08 -9.33
CA ASP A 189 -10.46 -7.79 -8.15
C ASP A 189 -9.26 -8.32 -7.36
N TRP A 190 -9.06 -7.79 -6.17
CA TRP A 190 -8.11 -8.30 -5.21
C TRP A 190 -8.83 -9.15 -4.17
N PHE A 191 -8.58 -10.44 -4.19
CA PHE A 191 -9.08 -11.44 -3.21
C PHE A 191 -10.57 -11.27 -2.84
N GLY A 192 -11.41 -10.83 -3.79
CA GLY A 192 -12.85 -10.76 -3.58
C GLY A 192 -13.50 -12.14 -3.55
N PRO A 193 -14.50 -12.37 -2.68
CA PRO A 193 -15.33 -13.56 -2.79
C PRO A 193 -16.21 -13.46 -4.02
N THR A 194 -16.23 -14.48 -4.87
CA THR A 194 -16.93 -14.47 -6.16
C THR A 194 -18.09 -15.44 -6.23
N ASP A 195 -18.14 -16.44 -5.34
CA ASP A 195 -19.27 -17.36 -5.12
C ASP A 195 -19.66 -17.32 -3.65
N LEU A 196 -20.63 -16.47 -3.31
CA LEU A 196 -21.10 -16.33 -1.94
C LEU A 196 -21.86 -17.56 -1.44
N VAL A 197 -22.41 -18.38 -2.35
CA VAL A 197 -23.06 -19.65 -1.99
C VAL A 197 -22.00 -20.65 -1.53
N GLU A 198 -20.93 -20.82 -2.32
CA GLU A 198 -19.78 -21.67 -1.93
C GLU A 198 -19.15 -21.20 -0.61
N MET A 199 -18.98 -19.89 -0.43
CA MET A 199 -18.45 -19.32 0.83
C MET A 199 -19.29 -19.74 2.04
N VAL A 200 -20.61 -19.65 1.95
CA VAL A 200 -21.53 -20.08 3.01
C VAL A 200 -21.46 -21.58 3.25
N GLU A 201 -21.39 -22.40 2.20
CA GLU A 201 -21.26 -23.85 2.31
C GLU A 201 -19.97 -24.26 3.01
N ILE A 202 -18.83 -23.65 2.64
CA ILE A 202 -17.52 -23.87 3.28
C ILE A 202 -17.57 -23.47 4.74
N SER A 203 -18.06 -22.25 5.05
CA SER A 203 -18.14 -21.75 6.42
C SER A 203 -19.03 -22.62 7.30
N ASN A 204 -20.17 -23.05 6.79
CA ASN A 204 -21.06 -23.96 7.50
C ASN A 204 -20.40 -25.34 7.76
N ALA A 205 -19.65 -25.86 6.80
CA ALA A 205 -18.96 -27.14 6.92
C ALA A 205 -17.78 -27.10 7.92
N THR A 206 -17.10 -25.96 8.02
CA THR A 206 -15.97 -25.74 8.93
C THR A 206 -16.37 -25.20 10.29
N GLY A 207 -17.60 -24.73 10.44
CA GLY A 207 -18.09 -24.04 11.64
C GLY A 207 -17.57 -22.59 11.75
N SER A 208 -17.15 -22.01 10.63
CA SER A 208 -16.74 -20.60 10.53
C SER A 208 -17.95 -19.66 10.41
N ASP A 209 -17.75 -18.38 10.70
CA ASP A 209 -18.80 -17.36 10.61
C ASP A 209 -19.04 -16.92 9.15
N TYR A 210 -20.30 -16.85 8.72
CA TYR A 210 -20.75 -16.26 7.46
C TYR A 210 -21.79 -15.15 7.66
N SER A 211 -21.82 -14.57 8.85
CA SER A 211 -22.79 -13.52 9.20
C SER A 211 -22.68 -12.29 8.29
N SER A 212 -21.48 -11.98 7.78
CA SER A 212 -21.28 -10.86 6.83
C SER A 212 -22.06 -11.06 5.53
N ILE A 213 -22.11 -12.28 5.02
CA ILE A 213 -22.91 -12.61 3.83
C ILE A 213 -24.41 -12.56 4.18
N SER A 214 -24.83 -13.10 5.31
CA SER A 214 -26.22 -13.06 5.75
C SER A 214 -26.70 -11.61 5.94
N ASP A 215 -25.86 -10.75 6.50
CA ASP A 215 -26.18 -9.32 6.70
C ASP A 215 -26.25 -8.57 5.36
N LEU A 216 -25.34 -8.87 4.41
CA LEU A 216 -25.38 -8.32 3.06
C LEU A 216 -26.68 -8.68 2.33
N ILE A 217 -27.07 -9.96 2.40
CA ILE A 217 -28.24 -10.48 1.69
C ILE A 217 -29.55 -10.12 2.44
N GLY A 218 -29.48 -9.87 3.74
CA GLY A 218 -30.63 -9.59 4.60
C GLY A 218 -31.42 -10.82 5.04
N CYS A 219 -30.87 -12.03 4.82
CA CYS A 219 -31.43 -13.30 5.26
C CYS A 219 -30.34 -14.38 5.37
N ASP A 220 -30.69 -15.51 6.02
CA ASP A 220 -29.76 -16.65 6.11
C ASP A 220 -29.77 -17.46 4.79
N PRO A 221 -28.64 -17.48 4.04
CA PRO A 221 -28.53 -18.18 2.76
C PRO A 221 -28.83 -19.69 2.83
N MET A 222 -28.70 -20.30 3.99
CA MET A 222 -29.03 -21.72 4.24
C MET A 222 -30.52 -21.94 4.49
N ASN A 223 -31.30 -20.88 4.62
CA ASN A 223 -32.70 -20.98 5.03
C ASN A 223 -33.68 -20.65 3.89
N GLY A 224 -33.82 -21.61 2.97
CA GLY A 224 -34.81 -21.57 1.90
C GLY A 224 -34.30 -21.04 0.55
N SER A 225 -35.00 -21.48 -0.50
CA SER A 225 -34.58 -21.25 -1.89
C SER A 225 -34.58 -19.77 -2.31
N GLU A 226 -35.39 -18.93 -1.70
CA GLU A 226 -35.45 -17.50 -2.01
C GLU A 226 -34.15 -16.80 -1.60
N CYS A 227 -33.68 -17.02 -0.38
CA CYS A 227 -32.45 -16.46 0.12
C CYS A 227 -31.21 -17.02 -0.61
N THR A 228 -31.21 -18.34 -0.92
CA THR A 228 -30.17 -18.93 -1.76
C THR A 228 -30.12 -18.28 -3.15
N ASN A 229 -31.25 -18.04 -3.80
CA ASN A 229 -31.31 -17.37 -5.10
C ASN A 229 -30.81 -15.92 -5.03
N GLN A 230 -31.14 -15.22 -3.96
CA GLN A 230 -30.62 -13.86 -3.72
C GLN A 230 -29.11 -13.86 -3.53
N THR A 231 -28.56 -14.82 -2.78
CA THR A 231 -27.12 -15.03 -2.63
C THR A 231 -26.44 -15.35 -3.98
N MET A 232 -27.07 -16.19 -4.81
CA MET A 232 -26.59 -16.44 -6.18
C MET A 232 -26.59 -15.17 -7.04
N SER A 233 -27.59 -14.32 -6.93
CA SER A 233 -27.64 -13.04 -7.66
C SER A 233 -26.57 -12.04 -7.22
N ALA A 234 -26.03 -12.20 -6.02
CA ALA A 234 -24.89 -11.46 -5.49
C ALA A 234 -23.54 -12.15 -5.73
N SER A 235 -23.49 -13.20 -6.53
CA SER A 235 -22.26 -13.99 -6.78
C SER A 235 -21.81 -13.78 -8.22
N PRO A 236 -20.76 -12.97 -8.49
CA PRO A 236 -20.37 -12.61 -9.85
C PRO A 236 -19.99 -13.82 -10.71
N VAL A 237 -19.50 -14.93 -10.15
CA VAL A 237 -19.15 -16.15 -10.89
C VAL A 237 -20.32 -16.74 -11.65
N HIS A 238 -21.55 -16.58 -11.16
CA HIS A 238 -22.78 -17.06 -11.81
C HIS A 238 -23.30 -16.13 -12.92
N LEU A 239 -22.71 -14.94 -13.07
CA LEU A 239 -23.15 -13.89 -13.99
C LEU A 239 -22.16 -13.59 -15.11
N THR A 240 -21.10 -14.38 -15.24
CA THR A 240 -19.96 -14.15 -16.15
C THR A 240 -20.34 -14.10 -17.63
N THR A 241 -21.51 -14.62 -18.03
CA THR A 241 -22.02 -14.50 -19.41
C THR A 241 -22.33 -13.05 -19.81
N GLY A 242 -22.54 -12.15 -18.82
CA GLY A 242 -22.73 -10.72 -19.02
C GLY A 242 -21.43 -9.92 -19.04
N SER A 243 -20.30 -10.52 -18.72
CA SER A 243 -19.00 -9.81 -18.67
C SER A 243 -18.62 -9.29 -20.04
N THR A 244 -18.30 -7.99 -20.09
CA THR A 244 -17.95 -7.27 -21.34
C THR A 244 -16.56 -6.68 -21.29
N VAL A 245 -15.89 -6.68 -20.12
CA VAL A 245 -14.62 -6.00 -19.91
C VAL A 245 -13.52 -6.96 -19.44
N PRO A 246 -12.25 -6.66 -19.74
CA PRO A 246 -11.13 -7.43 -19.18
C PRO A 246 -11.03 -7.28 -17.68
N MET A 247 -10.52 -8.33 -17.02
CA MET A 247 -10.30 -8.32 -15.56
C MET A 247 -8.88 -8.70 -15.19
N LEU A 248 -8.34 -7.99 -14.18
CA LEU A 248 -7.20 -8.44 -13.38
C LEU A 248 -7.75 -9.03 -12.07
N ILE A 249 -7.48 -10.31 -11.84
CA ILE A 249 -7.88 -11.01 -10.62
C ILE A 249 -6.60 -11.41 -9.89
N MET A 250 -6.42 -10.95 -8.66
CA MET A 250 -5.23 -11.21 -7.87
C MET A 250 -5.60 -11.81 -6.52
N HIS A 251 -4.93 -12.89 -6.13
CA HIS A 251 -5.24 -13.59 -4.88
C HIS A 251 -4.01 -14.26 -4.28
N GLY A 252 -3.89 -14.17 -2.96
CA GLY A 252 -2.85 -14.83 -2.18
C GLY A 252 -3.21 -16.28 -1.86
N THR A 253 -2.20 -17.16 -1.77
CA THR A 253 -2.43 -18.58 -1.42
C THR A 253 -2.70 -18.78 0.07
N ASP A 254 -2.24 -17.85 0.92
CA ASP A 254 -2.36 -17.91 2.38
C ASP A 254 -3.51 -17.03 2.89
N ASP A 255 -4.47 -16.73 2.02
CA ASP A 255 -5.69 -16.02 2.40
C ASP A 255 -6.61 -16.95 3.22
N GLU A 256 -6.70 -16.65 4.53
CA GLU A 256 -7.53 -17.43 5.47
C GLU A 256 -8.99 -16.97 5.51
N ASN A 257 -9.31 -15.80 4.92
CA ASN A 257 -10.66 -15.23 4.93
C ASN A 257 -11.47 -15.61 3.69
N VAL A 258 -10.84 -15.48 2.52
CA VAL A 258 -11.43 -15.82 1.22
C VAL A 258 -10.56 -16.87 0.55
N PRO A 259 -11.06 -18.12 0.36
CA PRO A 259 -10.28 -19.16 -0.27
C PRO A 259 -9.80 -18.77 -1.68
N HIS A 260 -8.53 -18.97 -1.99
CA HIS A 260 -7.93 -18.69 -3.30
C HIS A 260 -8.72 -19.28 -4.48
N ASN A 261 -9.46 -20.41 -4.24
CA ASN A 261 -10.31 -21.04 -5.23
C ASN A 261 -11.43 -20.14 -5.75
N GLN A 262 -11.88 -19.15 -4.98
CA GLN A 262 -12.88 -18.16 -5.40
C GLN A 262 -12.41 -17.39 -6.65
N SER A 263 -11.18 -16.88 -6.63
CA SER A 263 -10.56 -16.20 -7.78
C SER A 263 -10.27 -17.13 -8.95
N LEU A 264 -9.85 -18.38 -8.69
CA LEU A 264 -9.65 -19.38 -9.75
C LEU A 264 -10.96 -19.69 -10.48
N SER A 265 -12.05 -19.93 -9.73
CA SER A 265 -13.39 -20.20 -10.29
C SER A 265 -13.87 -19.03 -11.14
N MET A 266 -13.73 -17.80 -10.64
CA MET A 266 -14.09 -16.59 -11.40
C MET A 266 -13.28 -16.48 -12.69
N SER A 267 -11.95 -16.62 -12.60
CA SER A 267 -11.07 -16.56 -13.76
C SER A 267 -11.44 -17.59 -14.84
N GLN A 268 -11.79 -18.81 -14.44
CA GLN A 268 -12.18 -19.89 -15.37
C GLN A 268 -13.55 -19.65 -16.02
N SER A 269 -14.46 -18.98 -15.31
CA SER A 269 -15.82 -18.71 -15.78
C SER A 269 -15.91 -17.55 -16.77
N LEU A 270 -14.93 -16.64 -16.79
CA LEU A 270 -14.90 -15.47 -17.68
C LEU A 270 -14.64 -15.86 -19.14
N SER A 271 -15.41 -15.27 -20.04
CA SER A 271 -15.18 -15.34 -21.50
C SER A 271 -14.35 -14.16 -22.03
N THR A 272 -14.23 -13.09 -21.28
CA THR A 272 -13.44 -11.88 -21.60
C THR A 272 -11.96 -12.10 -21.30
N PRO A 273 -11.05 -11.28 -21.88
CA PRO A 273 -9.64 -11.29 -21.53
C PRO A 273 -9.42 -11.08 -20.04
N ARG A 274 -8.48 -11.82 -19.45
CA ARG A 274 -8.17 -11.72 -18.03
C ARG A 274 -6.73 -12.06 -17.70
N TRP A 275 -6.26 -11.41 -16.64
CA TRP A 275 -5.04 -11.79 -15.93
C TRP A 275 -5.45 -12.45 -14.61
N MET A 276 -5.02 -13.70 -14.40
CA MET A 276 -5.10 -14.36 -13.10
C MET A 276 -3.73 -14.37 -12.47
N VAL A 277 -3.59 -13.70 -11.35
CA VAL A 277 -2.32 -13.57 -10.61
C VAL A 277 -2.47 -14.28 -9.27
N THR A 278 -1.71 -15.34 -9.10
CA THR A 278 -1.56 -16.04 -7.82
C THR A 278 -0.32 -15.51 -7.11
N ILE A 279 -0.47 -15.08 -5.87
CA ILE A 279 0.62 -14.61 -5.03
C ILE A 279 0.88 -15.68 -3.96
N GLU A 280 1.94 -16.46 -4.14
CA GLU A 280 2.33 -17.50 -3.18
C GLU A 280 2.78 -16.85 -1.87
N GLY A 281 2.20 -17.29 -0.74
CA GLY A 281 2.44 -16.70 0.58
C GLY A 281 1.68 -15.40 0.86
N GLY A 282 0.89 -14.89 -0.08
CA GLY A 282 0.07 -13.70 0.12
C GLY A 282 -1.15 -13.98 0.99
N GLY A 283 -1.41 -13.13 2.00
CA GLY A 283 -2.59 -13.18 2.86
C GLY A 283 -3.72 -12.25 2.41
N HIS A 284 -4.71 -12.03 3.29
CA HIS A 284 -5.85 -11.15 3.08
C HIS A 284 -5.58 -9.71 3.59
N GLY A 285 -6.10 -8.70 2.88
CA GLY A 285 -6.07 -7.28 3.29
C GLY A 285 -5.14 -6.41 2.46
N ALA A 286 -5.69 -5.36 1.82
CA ALA A 286 -4.97 -4.48 0.87
C ALA A 286 -3.78 -3.73 1.48
N MET A 287 -3.71 -3.62 2.80
CA MET A 287 -2.62 -2.99 3.54
C MET A 287 -1.64 -3.99 4.17
N SER A 288 -1.92 -5.29 4.08
CA SER A 288 -1.00 -6.35 4.53
C SER A 288 0.05 -6.65 3.47
N HIS A 289 1.10 -7.37 3.87
CA HIS A 289 2.07 -7.94 2.93
C HIS A 289 1.38 -9.02 2.06
N PRO A 290 1.62 -9.07 0.74
CA PRO A 290 2.52 -8.19 -0.05
C PRO A 290 1.78 -7.09 -0.85
N TRP A 291 0.53 -6.79 -0.54
CA TRP A 291 -0.37 -6.01 -1.40
C TRP A 291 0.07 -4.57 -1.65
N LYS A 292 0.86 -3.98 -0.77
CA LYS A 292 1.46 -2.64 -0.94
C LYS A 292 2.86 -2.64 -1.55
N GLU A 293 3.44 -3.82 -1.79
CA GLU A 293 4.79 -3.95 -2.31
C GLU A 293 4.88 -3.51 -3.79
N ASN A 294 6.03 -2.97 -4.17
CA ASN A 294 6.24 -2.46 -5.53
C ASN A 294 5.97 -3.50 -6.61
N MET A 295 6.23 -4.78 -6.36
CA MET A 295 5.95 -5.87 -7.30
C MET A 295 4.47 -5.96 -7.63
N VAL A 296 3.60 -5.90 -6.63
CA VAL A 296 2.14 -5.96 -6.82
C VAL A 296 1.64 -4.70 -7.53
N VAL A 297 2.13 -3.52 -7.12
CA VAL A 297 1.81 -2.25 -7.79
C VAL A 297 2.22 -2.28 -9.27
N GLN A 298 3.39 -2.86 -9.60
CA GLN A 298 3.86 -2.98 -10.98
C GLN A 298 2.97 -3.89 -11.83
N ILE A 299 2.50 -5.02 -11.28
CA ILE A 299 1.57 -5.91 -12.00
C ILE A 299 0.27 -5.17 -12.35
N VAL A 300 -0.25 -4.34 -11.42
CA VAL A 300 -1.42 -3.51 -11.69
C VAL A 300 -1.12 -2.47 -12.76
N ALA A 301 0.02 -1.77 -12.68
CA ALA A 301 0.44 -0.79 -13.68
C ALA A 301 0.57 -1.42 -15.08
N ASP A 302 1.20 -2.58 -15.18
CA ASP A 302 1.34 -3.32 -16.45
C ASP A 302 -0.02 -3.74 -17.03
N PHE A 303 -0.97 -4.14 -16.19
CA PHE A 303 -2.32 -4.44 -16.63
C PHE A 303 -3.03 -3.19 -17.17
N LEU A 304 -2.93 -2.07 -16.45
CA LEU A 304 -3.54 -0.80 -16.83
C LEU A 304 -2.96 -0.26 -18.15
N GLU A 305 -1.66 -0.43 -18.38
CA GLU A 305 -1.02 -0.10 -19.66
C GLU A 305 -1.61 -0.95 -20.80
N ASN A 306 -1.84 -2.25 -20.57
CA ASN A 306 -2.49 -3.11 -21.57
C ASN A 306 -3.94 -2.70 -21.83
N VAL A 307 -4.67 -2.22 -20.84
CA VAL A 307 -6.05 -1.71 -20.99
C VAL A 307 -6.07 -0.47 -21.89
N THR A 308 -5.15 0.46 -21.67
CA THR A 308 -5.07 1.71 -22.47
C THR A 308 -4.55 1.49 -23.89
N SER A 309 -3.78 0.42 -24.13
CA SER A 309 -3.23 0.07 -25.45
C SER A 309 -4.15 -0.82 -26.30
N GLU A 310 -5.37 -1.12 -25.85
CA GLU A 310 -6.38 -1.97 -26.52
C GLU A 310 -5.94 -3.43 -26.76
N SER A 311 -4.99 -3.97 -25.99
CA SER A 311 -4.38 -5.27 -26.29
C SER A 311 -4.36 -6.29 -25.13
N VAL A 312 -5.30 -6.22 -24.20
CA VAL A 312 -5.35 -7.17 -23.10
C VAL A 312 -5.47 -8.63 -23.63
N GLN A 313 -4.49 -9.44 -23.30
CA GLN A 313 -4.45 -10.87 -23.61
C GLN A 313 -4.62 -11.67 -22.32
N ASN A 314 -5.11 -12.91 -22.43
CA ASN A 314 -5.17 -13.81 -21.27
C ASN A 314 -3.77 -14.08 -20.72
N ARG A 315 -3.59 -13.90 -19.40
CA ARG A 315 -2.36 -14.26 -18.68
C ARG A 315 -2.69 -15.02 -17.41
N GLN A 316 -1.83 -15.97 -17.08
CA GLN A 316 -1.77 -16.58 -15.76
C GLN A 316 -0.35 -16.33 -15.22
N ILE A 317 -0.26 -15.69 -14.08
CA ILE A 317 0.99 -15.24 -13.47
C ILE A 317 1.03 -15.81 -12.06
N THR A 318 2.16 -16.38 -11.68
CA THR A 318 2.41 -16.79 -10.30
C THR A 318 3.65 -16.02 -9.84
N VAL A 319 3.56 -15.37 -8.69
CA VAL A 319 4.65 -14.65 -8.05
C VAL A 319 4.76 -15.08 -6.60
N ASP A 320 5.97 -15.07 -6.07
CA ASP A 320 6.24 -15.30 -4.65
C ASP A 320 6.09 -13.96 -3.91
N ALA A 321 5.34 -13.95 -2.82
CA ALA A 321 5.22 -12.79 -1.94
C ALA A 321 6.59 -12.35 -1.42
N GLY A 322 7.48 -13.30 -1.24
CA GLY A 322 8.74 -13.08 -0.57
C GLY A 322 8.54 -12.72 0.91
N PRO A 323 9.59 -12.40 1.61
CA PRO A 323 9.49 -11.96 3.00
C PRO A 323 8.94 -10.52 3.07
N GLU A 324 8.14 -10.28 4.09
CA GLU A 324 7.61 -8.95 4.42
C GLU A 324 8.76 -7.94 4.61
N THR A 325 8.54 -6.70 4.15
CA THR A 325 9.48 -5.60 4.44
C THR A 325 9.33 -5.16 5.89
N GLY A 326 10.44 -5.12 6.62
CA GLY A 326 10.45 -4.78 8.03
C GLY A 326 11.85 -4.77 8.64
N THR A 327 11.92 -4.94 9.97
CA THR A 327 13.18 -4.81 10.73
C THR A 327 13.45 -5.96 11.70
N TRP A 328 12.62 -7.02 11.64
CA TRP A 328 12.79 -8.24 12.42
C TRP A 328 13.38 -9.38 11.57
N GLU A 329 13.89 -10.40 12.22
CA GLU A 329 14.40 -11.62 11.56
C GLU A 329 13.36 -12.23 10.61
N GLY A 330 13.84 -12.66 9.45
CA GLY A 330 13.02 -13.19 8.37
C GLY A 330 12.38 -12.13 7.47
N GLN A 331 12.34 -10.86 7.89
CA GLN A 331 11.83 -9.76 7.08
C GLN A 331 12.92 -9.20 6.17
N ARG A 332 12.50 -8.59 5.07
CA ARG A 332 13.38 -7.85 4.16
C ARG A 332 13.58 -6.43 4.68
N VAL A 333 14.83 -6.02 4.85
CA VAL A 333 15.15 -4.65 5.29
C VAL A 333 14.62 -3.63 4.27
N HIS A 334 14.04 -2.52 4.76
CA HIS A 334 13.67 -1.39 3.92
C HIS A 334 14.91 -0.64 3.41
N ASP A 335 14.79 0.02 2.26
CA ASP A 335 15.90 0.82 1.74
C ASP A 335 16.11 2.07 2.59
N VAL A 336 17.35 2.33 2.95
CA VAL A 336 17.77 3.49 3.75
C VAL A 336 18.54 4.45 2.87
N GLN A 337 18.12 5.71 2.82
CA GLN A 337 18.81 6.79 2.09
C GLN A 337 19.20 7.89 3.06
N THR A 338 20.48 8.19 3.14
CA THR A 338 21.03 9.21 4.03
C THR A 338 22.46 9.57 3.61
N LEU A 339 23.20 10.27 4.46
CA LEU A 339 24.63 10.53 4.26
C LEU A 339 25.47 9.43 4.90
N ALA A 340 26.55 9.05 4.24
CA ALA A 340 27.55 8.19 4.84
C ALA A 340 28.96 8.71 4.58
N ARG A 341 29.91 8.26 5.41
CA ARG A 341 31.31 8.63 5.36
C ARG A 341 32.20 7.38 5.36
N HIS A 342 33.00 7.24 4.31
CA HIS A 342 34.10 6.30 4.29
C HIS A 342 35.28 6.81 5.13
N PRO A 343 36.15 5.94 5.66
CA PRO A 343 37.29 6.33 6.48
C PRO A 343 38.15 7.41 5.82
N GLY A 344 38.44 8.49 6.54
CA GLY A 344 39.20 9.63 6.03
C GLY A 344 38.54 10.48 4.95
N GLY A 345 37.31 10.12 4.54
CA GLY A 345 36.56 10.82 3.48
C GLY A 345 35.64 11.93 3.95
N SER A 346 34.81 12.43 3.05
CA SER A 346 33.71 13.36 3.31
C SER A 346 32.37 12.62 3.38
N TRP A 347 31.36 13.25 3.98
CA TRP A 347 29.98 12.78 3.97
C TRP A 347 29.40 12.91 2.55
N GLN A 348 28.77 11.88 2.06
CA GLN A 348 28.20 11.77 0.71
C GLN A 348 26.85 11.06 0.78
N ASP A 349 26.01 11.23 -0.24
CA ASP A 349 24.78 10.48 -0.40
C ASP A 349 25.08 8.97 -0.43
N TRP A 350 24.27 8.22 0.30
CA TRP A 350 24.44 6.78 0.47
C TRP A 350 23.07 6.10 0.50
N ARG A 351 23.05 4.87 -0.02
CA ARG A 351 21.85 4.06 -0.06
C ARG A 351 22.18 2.61 0.31
N LEU A 352 21.36 2.00 1.18
CA LEU A 352 21.56 0.61 1.60
C LEU A 352 21.39 -0.38 0.44
N SER A 353 20.42 -0.13 -0.45
CA SER A 353 20.14 -1.00 -1.60
C SER A 353 21.31 -1.12 -2.59
N ASP A 354 22.25 -0.18 -2.60
CA ASP A 354 23.46 -0.24 -3.44
C ASP A 354 24.41 -1.40 -3.03
N TYR A 355 24.21 -1.97 -1.85
CA TYR A 355 25.00 -3.06 -1.28
C TYR A 355 24.24 -4.40 -1.24
N LEU A 356 23.00 -4.43 -1.71
CA LEU A 356 22.17 -5.63 -1.75
C LEU A 356 22.30 -6.34 -3.11
N VAL A 357 22.14 -7.66 -3.08
CA VAL A 357 22.15 -8.56 -4.24
C VAL A 357 20.76 -9.20 -4.38
N PRO A 358 19.78 -8.58 -5.05
CA PRO A 358 18.37 -8.97 -5.01
C PRO A 358 18.05 -10.42 -5.38
N ASN A 359 18.91 -11.05 -6.21
CA ASN A 359 18.77 -12.45 -6.65
C ASN A 359 19.85 -13.35 -6.02
N TRP A 360 20.32 -12.98 -4.83
CA TRP A 360 21.32 -13.78 -4.12
C TRP A 360 20.80 -15.21 -3.88
N ASN A 361 21.70 -16.15 -4.02
CA ASN A 361 21.50 -17.53 -3.62
C ASN A 361 22.73 -17.99 -2.84
N ASN A 362 22.59 -18.91 -1.95
CA ASN A 362 23.66 -19.40 -1.07
C ASN A 362 24.90 -19.99 -1.78
N ASN A 363 25.00 -19.88 -3.11
CA ASN A 363 26.11 -20.40 -3.92
C ASN A 363 27.13 -19.32 -4.30
N THR A 364 26.93 -18.07 -3.91
CA THR A 364 27.83 -16.94 -4.15
C THR A 364 28.44 -16.46 -2.83
N ASN A 365 29.66 -15.93 -2.89
CA ASN A 365 30.37 -15.40 -1.73
C ASN A 365 30.13 -13.89 -1.55
N ASP A 366 28.90 -13.44 -1.82
CA ASP A 366 28.55 -12.04 -1.61
C ASP A 366 28.59 -11.71 -0.11
N PRO A 367 29.13 -10.55 0.27
CA PRO A 367 29.28 -10.20 1.66
C PRO A 367 27.92 -9.92 2.32
N TRP A 368 27.79 -10.40 3.55
CA TRP A 368 26.63 -10.06 4.40
C TRP A 368 26.82 -8.67 4.98
N ILE A 369 25.73 -8.05 5.41
CA ILE A 369 25.76 -6.71 5.98
C ILE A 369 25.57 -6.81 7.49
N VAL A 370 26.44 -6.13 8.24
CA VAL A 370 26.28 -5.92 9.68
C VAL A 370 25.99 -4.45 9.94
N ILE A 371 24.85 -4.14 10.52
CA ILE A 371 24.53 -2.80 11.00
C ILE A 371 24.83 -2.72 12.49
N GLN A 372 25.60 -1.72 12.88
CA GLN A 372 25.81 -1.33 14.28
C GLN A 372 25.18 0.04 14.51
N PHE A 373 24.26 0.16 15.47
CA PHE A 373 23.85 1.47 15.97
C PHE A 373 24.79 1.91 17.09
N LEU A 374 25.38 3.08 16.96
CA LEU A 374 26.32 3.63 17.95
C LEU A 374 26.10 5.12 18.22
N SER A 375 26.47 5.56 19.41
CA SER A 375 26.59 6.99 19.75
C SER A 375 28.01 7.31 20.22
N THR A 376 28.54 8.44 19.79
CA THR A 376 29.85 8.95 20.24
C THR A 376 29.88 9.30 21.73
N ASP A 377 28.69 9.56 22.32
CA ASP A 377 28.50 9.87 23.75
C ASP A 377 28.26 8.61 24.63
N CYS A 378 28.08 7.46 24.02
CA CYS A 378 27.79 6.21 24.70
C CYS A 378 29.06 5.57 25.30
N SER A 379 29.07 5.33 26.60
CA SER A 379 30.20 4.67 27.28
C SER A 379 30.44 3.23 26.82
N HIS A 380 29.37 2.50 26.48
CA HIS A 380 29.51 1.12 25.99
C HIS A 380 30.10 1.10 24.59
N CYS A 381 29.66 2.01 23.70
CA CYS A 381 30.21 2.14 22.35
C CYS A 381 31.69 2.56 22.38
N TRP A 382 32.04 3.47 23.30
CA TRP A 382 33.42 3.88 23.54
C TRP A 382 34.31 2.70 23.94
N ASN A 383 33.88 1.94 24.96
CA ASN A 383 34.65 0.83 25.49
C ASN A 383 34.73 -0.36 24.52
N ALA A 384 33.70 -0.60 23.71
CA ALA A 384 33.63 -1.69 22.73
C ALA A 384 34.28 -1.33 21.38
N ALA A 385 34.82 -0.13 21.23
CA ALA A 385 35.36 0.33 19.95
C ALA A 385 36.56 -0.50 19.44
N ASP A 386 37.35 -1.08 20.36
CA ASP A 386 38.45 -1.99 20.01
C ASP A 386 37.91 -3.39 19.67
N ASP A 387 36.91 -3.89 20.38
CA ASP A 387 36.33 -5.21 20.17
C ASP A 387 35.65 -5.31 18.79
N ILE A 388 34.93 -4.26 18.36
CA ILE A 388 34.28 -4.24 17.03
C ILE A 388 35.30 -4.14 15.88
N GLU A 389 36.45 -3.50 16.12
CA GLU A 389 37.57 -3.48 15.17
C GLU A 389 38.17 -4.88 15.00
N VAL A 390 38.34 -5.61 16.10
CA VAL A 390 38.80 -7.02 16.07
C VAL A 390 37.81 -7.87 15.27
N LEU A 391 36.52 -7.72 15.58
CA LEU A 391 35.44 -8.42 14.86
C LEU A 391 35.44 -8.12 13.38
N HIS A 392 35.48 -6.83 13.00
CA HIS A 392 35.51 -6.42 11.60
C HIS A 392 36.74 -7.00 10.86
N ASN A 393 37.91 -6.97 11.46
CA ASN A 393 39.13 -7.53 10.84
C ASN A 393 39.03 -9.04 10.65
N GLN A 394 38.39 -9.75 11.57
CA GLN A 394 38.18 -11.19 11.48
C GLN A 394 37.28 -11.57 10.30
N TYR A 395 36.17 -10.85 10.09
CA TYR A 395 35.15 -11.17 9.10
C TYR A 395 35.14 -10.25 7.85
N LYS A 396 36.16 -9.39 7.66
CA LYS A 396 36.19 -8.35 6.60
C LYS A 396 36.01 -8.85 5.16
N ASP A 397 36.29 -10.14 4.92
CA ASP A 397 36.14 -10.77 3.59
C ASP A 397 34.72 -11.37 3.42
N SER A 398 33.95 -11.49 4.51
CA SER A 398 32.61 -12.08 4.56
C SER A 398 31.51 -11.10 4.88
N ILE A 399 31.83 -9.91 5.47
CA ILE A 399 30.85 -8.90 5.83
C ILE A 399 31.21 -7.50 5.36
N ILE A 400 30.16 -6.68 5.19
CA ILE A 400 30.26 -5.23 5.14
C ILE A 400 29.70 -4.68 6.45
N LEU A 401 30.50 -3.95 7.22
CA LEU A 401 30.06 -3.31 8.45
C LEU A 401 29.66 -1.86 8.19
N PHE A 402 28.45 -1.48 8.66
CA PHE A 402 27.99 -0.11 8.73
C PHE A 402 27.76 0.31 10.17
N SER A 403 28.31 1.45 10.60
CA SER A 403 28.00 2.05 11.88
C SER A 403 27.04 3.24 11.71
N PHE A 404 25.79 3.02 12.11
CA PHE A 404 24.74 4.05 12.11
C PHE A 404 24.94 4.94 13.35
N ALA A 405 25.40 6.16 13.13
CA ALA A 405 25.72 7.10 14.19
C ALA A 405 24.47 7.89 14.60
N VAL A 406 24.06 7.71 15.84
CA VAL A 406 22.81 8.23 16.39
C VAL A 406 23.06 9.25 17.52
N ASN A 407 22.11 10.17 17.71
CA ASN A 407 22.08 11.11 18.85
C ASN A 407 21.44 10.47 20.08
N PHE A 408 21.98 9.38 20.57
CA PHE A 408 21.48 8.67 21.74
C PHE A 408 22.41 8.86 22.94
N SER A 409 21.92 9.50 24.01
CA SER A 409 22.66 9.76 25.21
C SER A 409 21.73 9.87 26.42
N SER A 410 22.28 9.58 27.61
CA SER A 410 21.62 9.92 28.87
C SER A 410 21.56 11.45 29.13
N ASN A 411 22.30 12.24 28.35
CA ASN A 411 22.25 13.69 28.37
C ASN A 411 21.25 14.20 27.31
N ASN A 412 20.10 14.69 27.75
CA ASN A 412 19.02 15.18 26.88
C ASN A 412 19.39 16.33 25.91
N ASN A 413 20.55 16.93 26.06
CA ASN A 413 21.04 18.01 25.20
C ASN A 413 22.17 17.55 24.26
N PHE A 414 22.46 16.26 24.23
CA PHE A 414 23.47 15.72 23.33
C PHE A 414 23.01 15.79 21.87
N ASN A 415 23.88 16.32 21.01
CA ASN A 415 23.66 16.41 19.58
C ASN A 415 25.02 16.35 18.87
N ALA A 416 25.43 15.14 18.47
CA ALA A 416 26.67 14.93 17.75
C ALA A 416 26.69 15.68 16.42
N SER A 417 27.79 16.33 16.13
CA SER A 417 28.03 16.86 14.79
C SER A 417 28.61 15.79 13.85
N LEU A 418 28.46 15.98 12.54
CA LEU A 418 29.13 15.12 11.54
C LEU A 418 30.66 15.13 11.71
N SER A 419 31.23 16.27 12.17
CA SER A 419 32.66 16.38 12.45
C SER A 419 33.09 15.55 13.66
N GLU A 420 32.27 15.50 14.70
CA GLU A 420 32.51 14.65 15.87
C GLU A 420 32.45 13.16 15.51
N ILE A 421 31.42 12.75 14.77
CA ILE A 421 31.28 11.37 14.31
C ILE A 421 32.47 10.96 13.43
N GLY A 422 32.89 11.83 12.50
CA GLY A 422 34.10 11.61 11.70
C GLY A 422 35.38 11.52 12.54
N ALA A 423 35.51 12.34 13.58
CA ALA A 423 36.64 12.29 14.49
C ALA A 423 36.65 11.00 15.35
N PHE A 424 35.48 10.53 15.76
CA PHE A 424 35.32 9.24 16.45
C PHE A 424 35.74 8.07 15.53
N GLN A 425 35.28 8.08 14.27
CA GLN A 425 35.66 7.08 13.28
C GLN A 425 37.17 7.05 13.04
N ASP A 426 37.78 8.19 12.72
CA ASP A 426 39.19 8.33 12.35
C ASP A 426 40.13 8.38 13.55
N ARG A 427 39.59 8.43 14.77
CA ARG A 427 40.35 8.61 16.01
C ARG A 427 41.24 9.88 15.95
N THR A 428 40.65 10.99 15.55
CA THR A 428 41.33 12.29 15.43
C THR A 428 40.87 13.26 16.54
N PRO A 429 41.67 14.30 16.83
CA PRO A 429 41.32 15.24 17.91
C PRO A 429 39.99 15.94 17.68
N TYR A 430 39.06 15.74 18.63
CA TYR A 430 37.79 16.45 18.73
C TYR A 430 37.25 16.34 20.16
N GLN A 431 37.02 17.44 20.83
CA GLN A 431 36.43 17.46 22.16
C GLN A 431 34.93 17.31 22.11
N GLY A 432 34.34 16.23 22.63
CA GLY A 432 32.90 15.97 22.60
C GLY A 432 32.51 14.53 22.79
N CYS A 433 33.43 13.60 22.63
CA CYS A 433 33.16 12.18 22.81
C CYS A 433 33.01 11.79 24.31
N TYR A 434 32.37 10.64 24.57
CA TYR A 434 32.23 10.00 25.88
C TYR A 434 31.65 10.95 26.95
N TYR A 435 30.33 11.13 26.93
CA TYR A 435 29.61 12.11 27.78
C TYR A 435 30.09 13.56 27.60
N ALA A 436 30.54 13.90 26.39
CA ALA A 436 31.11 15.19 26.05
C ALA A 436 32.34 15.61 26.93
N THR A 437 33.04 14.62 27.49
CA THR A 437 34.13 14.83 28.45
C THR A 437 35.51 14.49 27.92
N ARG A 438 35.61 13.74 26.79
CA ARG A 438 36.89 13.25 26.26
C ARG A 438 37.14 13.72 24.84
N ASP A 439 38.43 13.70 24.46
CA ASP A 439 38.84 13.85 23.08
C ASP A 439 38.59 12.53 22.34
N CYS A 440 38.00 12.59 21.13
CA CYS A 440 37.74 11.42 20.31
C CYS A 440 39.05 10.68 19.91
N ALA A 441 40.20 11.37 19.91
CA ALA A 441 41.52 10.76 19.71
C ALA A 441 41.92 9.79 20.83
N ASP A 442 41.32 9.91 22.02
CA ASP A 442 41.58 9.03 23.16
C ASP A 442 40.75 7.73 23.12
N ARG A 443 39.88 7.54 22.12
CA ARG A 443 39.06 6.35 21.95
C ARG A 443 39.95 5.09 21.89
N PRO A 444 39.56 3.97 22.57
CA PRO A 444 40.25 2.71 22.45
C PRO A 444 40.34 2.18 21.01
N GLY A 445 41.36 1.37 20.73
CA GLY A 445 41.57 0.76 19.42
C GLY A 445 42.09 1.71 18.33
N PRO A 446 42.33 1.21 17.11
CA PRO A 446 42.73 2.04 15.98
C PRO A 446 41.59 2.86 15.35
N ALA A 447 41.88 3.62 14.30
CA ALA A 447 40.84 4.22 13.47
C ALA A 447 39.97 3.13 12.83
N HIS A 448 38.67 3.31 12.78
CA HIS A 448 37.74 2.36 12.18
C HIS A 448 37.80 2.41 10.66
N ASN A 449 37.98 1.26 10.04
CA ASN A 449 38.18 1.12 8.60
C ASN A 449 36.90 0.64 7.87
N TRP A 450 35.74 1.14 8.28
CA TRP A 450 34.45 0.87 7.64
C TRP A 450 33.57 2.12 7.61
N THR A 451 32.45 2.04 6.88
CA THR A 451 31.58 3.18 6.61
C THR A 451 30.71 3.52 7.81
N TYR A 452 30.65 4.81 8.12
CA TYR A 452 29.72 5.39 9.09
C TYR A 452 28.54 6.03 8.36
N VAL A 453 27.33 5.80 8.86
CA VAL A 453 26.05 6.26 8.28
C VAL A 453 25.40 7.26 9.24
N ASP A 454 24.88 8.36 8.72
CA ASP A 454 24.21 9.41 9.50
C ASP A 454 22.78 8.99 9.85
N ASP A 455 22.53 8.69 11.12
CA ASP A 455 21.18 8.44 11.68
C ASP A 455 20.98 9.30 12.94
N ARG A 456 21.50 10.55 12.92
CA ARG A 456 21.40 11.48 14.06
C ARG A 456 19.97 11.86 14.38
N ASP A 457 19.04 11.77 13.44
CA ASP A 457 17.61 11.92 13.66
C ASP A 457 16.95 10.67 14.30
N GLN A 458 17.71 9.58 14.43
CA GLN A 458 17.33 8.29 15.04
C GLN A 458 16.20 7.57 14.30
N THR A 459 15.93 7.92 13.05
CA THR A 459 14.87 7.32 12.24
C THR A 459 15.07 5.81 12.12
N GLN A 460 16.30 5.39 11.76
CA GLN A 460 16.60 3.98 11.60
C GLN A 460 16.75 3.27 12.96
N MET A 461 17.35 3.93 13.95
CA MET A 461 17.43 3.39 15.31
C MET A 461 16.05 2.99 15.84
N TYR A 462 15.04 3.83 15.69
CA TYR A 462 13.67 3.53 16.12
C TYR A 462 12.99 2.49 15.23
N ALA A 463 13.19 2.55 13.92
CA ALA A 463 12.66 1.55 12.98
C ALA A 463 13.15 0.13 13.33
N PHE A 464 14.43 -0.02 13.68
CA PHE A 464 15.02 -1.29 14.15
C PHE A 464 14.79 -1.55 15.64
N HIS A 465 13.82 -0.89 16.27
CA HIS A 465 13.40 -1.08 17.66
C HIS A 465 14.53 -0.93 18.69
N SER A 466 15.64 -0.27 18.34
CA SER A 466 16.77 -0.12 19.23
C SER A 466 16.42 0.79 20.41
N GLN A 467 16.63 0.29 21.63
CA GLN A 467 16.41 1.02 22.89
C GLN A 467 17.72 1.52 23.51
N GLY A 468 18.85 1.29 22.83
CA GLY A 468 20.17 1.64 23.36
C GLY A 468 21.26 1.35 22.36
N THR A 469 22.48 1.79 22.70
CA THR A 469 23.68 1.59 21.89
C THR A 469 24.81 0.93 22.73
N PRO A 470 25.65 0.04 22.16
CA PRO A 470 25.55 -0.46 20.79
C PRO A 470 24.43 -1.49 20.61
N MET A 471 23.86 -1.56 19.41
CA MET A 471 22.89 -2.56 18.99
C MET A 471 23.25 -3.05 17.60
N TYR A 472 23.02 -4.33 17.30
CA TYR A 472 23.47 -4.96 16.05
C TYR A 472 22.35 -5.72 15.34
N VAL A 473 22.47 -5.73 14.00
CA VAL A 473 21.63 -6.51 13.09
C VAL A 473 22.50 -7.13 12.01
N ILE A 474 22.25 -8.38 11.62
CA ILE A 474 22.94 -9.05 10.50
C ILE A 474 21.94 -9.30 9.40
N ILE A 475 22.29 -8.90 8.18
CA ILE A 475 21.43 -8.95 7.00
C ILE A 475 22.13 -9.79 5.93
N GLN A 476 21.38 -10.68 5.29
CA GLN A 476 21.82 -11.47 4.15
C GLN A 476 22.07 -10.57 2.93
N PRO A 477 22.87 -11.02 1.95
CA PRO A 477 23.12 -10.23 0.75
C PRO A 477 21.85 -9.83 -0.03
N ASP A 478 20.77 -10.61 0.03
CA ASP A 478 19.48 -10.29 -0.58
C ASP A 478 18.61 -9.33 0.23
N GLY A 479 19.08 -8.89 1.39
CA GLY A 479 18.39 -7.95 2.26
C GLY A 479 17.52 -8.60 3.34
N ILE A 480 17.51 -9.94 3.49
CA ILE A 480 16.80 -10.60 4.57
C ILE A 480 17.57 -10.45 5.89
N ILE A 481 16.87 -10.01 6.93
CA ILE A 481 17.45 -9.93 8.28
C ILE A 481 17.59 -11.34 8.84
N SER A 482 18.82 -11.76 9.03
CA SER A 482 19.17 -13.10 9.51
C SER A 482 19.31 -13.18 11.02
N TRP A 483 19.66 -12.08 11.65
CA TRP A 483 19.86 -12.01 13.09
C TRP A 483 19.60 -10.58 13.59
N HIS A 484 18.85 -10.47 14.69
CA HIS A 484 18.53 -9.22 15.33
C HIS A 484 18.76 -9.34 16.83
N GLN A 485 19.55 -8.46 17.42
CA GLN A 485 20.02 -8.57 18.80
C GLN A 485 18.89 -8.75 19.84
N TYR A 486 17.74 -8.10 19.65
CA TYR A 486 16.64 -8.19 20.60
C TYR A 486 15.74 -9.43 20.42
N GLN A 487 15.96 -10.23 19.39
CA GLN A 487 15.29 -11.52 19.18
C GLN A 487 16.16 -12.70 19.65
N ASN A 488 17.43 -12.42 19.97
CA ASN A 488 18.43 -13.44 20.36
C ASN A 488 19.05 -13.11 21.71
N ASP A 489 18.23 -13.12 22.77
CA ASP A 489 18.67 -12.84 24.14
C ASP A 489 19.85 -13.72 24.57
N GLY A 490 20.95 -13.08 24.96
CA GLY A 490 22.14 -13.76 25.45
C GLY A 490 23.15 -14.20 24.39
N GLN A 491 22.84 -14.04 23.08
CA GLN A 491 23.78 -14.25 22.00
C GLN A 491 24.41 -12.91 21.60
N SER A 492 25.72 -12.84 21.53
CA SER A 492 26.42 -11.66 20.99
C SER A 492 26.47 -11.68 19.46
N VAL A 493 26.70 -10.51 18.84
CA VAL A 493 26.96 -10.43 17.39
C VAL A 493 28.17 -11.27 16.98
N ALA A 494 29.17 -11.41 17.84
CA ALA A 494 30.35 -12.25 17.60
C ALA A 494 29.96 -13.73 17.56
N ASP A 495 29.10 -14.19 18.48
CA ASP A 495 28.62 -15.58 18.48
C ASP A 495 27.79 -15.85 17.21
N ALA A 496 26.92 -14.93 16.82
CA ALA A 496 26.10 -15.05 15.61
C ALA A 496 26.96 -15.13 14.34
N LEU A 497 27.98 -14.28 14.22
CA LEU A 497 28.92 -14.33 13.08
C LEU A 497 29.77 -15.62 13.07
N ALA A 498 30.17 -16.12 14.24
CA ALA A 498 30.91 -17.38 14.32
C ALA A 498 30.06 -18.60 13.88
N GLU A 499 28.73 -18.56 14.12
CA GLU A 499 27.81 -19.59 13.63
C GLU A 499 27.58 -19.48 12.12
N LEU A 500 27.47 -18.26 11.59
CA LEU A 500 27.25 -18.02 10.15
C LEU A 500 28.52 -18.29 9.31
N PHE A 501 29.70 -18.01 9.86
CA PHE A 501 30.98 -18.11 9.18
C PHE A 501 31.98 -18.96 9.96
N PRO A 502 31.74 -20.26 10.15
CA PRO A 502 32.56 -21.12 11.03
C PRO A 502 34.00 -21.34 10.51
N GLY A 503 34.31 -20.87 9.30
CA GLY A 503 35.65 -20.95 8.68
C GLY A 503 36.53 -19.71 8.84
N ASP A 504 35.97 -18.60 9.31
CA ASP A 504 36.63 -17.29 9.40
C ASP A 504 37.21 -17.00 10.82
N GLY A 505 37.10 -17.96 11.74
CA GLY A 505 37.52 -17.87 13.16
C GLY A 505 38.91 -18.35 13.46
#